data_b9d6568cd82e838e532174eeb7f39b7f
#
_entry.id   b9d6568cd82e838e532174eeb7f39b7f
#
_cell.length_a   1.000
_cell.length_b   1.000
_cell.length_c   1.000
_cell.angle_alpha   90.00
_cell.angle_beta   90.00
_cell.angle_gamma   90.00
#
_symmetry.space_group_name_H-M   'P 1'
#
loop_
_entity.id
_entity.type
_entity.pdbx_description
1 polymer ?
#
loop_
_entity_poly.entity_id
_entity_poly.type
_entity_poly.pdbx_seq_one_letter_code
_entity_poly.pdbx_strand_id
1 'polypeptide(L)'
;MKKMKHSLELLFFVTMIVFLPAFPQTLHEEDITVYKDIVYAVADGHELKLDIAVPKCLKAPAPAIVDIPGGAWRVIHKSADDALYYAKFGFIGVSITHRTSDIAPFPAAVHDCKTVIRWLRAHAEKYCIDPDKIGVTGFSSGGHLAVLLGTSGGDAYLEGKGGYEKYSSRVQAVVDHFGPTDFLKMNDTDQPDKMDVFSPDSAPSLFLGGPLKEKADLARLANPIKYIDPEDPPVLIGHGEKDGMVGINQSEILYEALKKAGVPTKFVRVKNADHMYRPTKWNVEVSPTVETMNRMTVEWFEKWLGKPELDLTRIQPRKPKKERSQGKKIAFSYRLTFELPDMVTEGNCVGRFMVKAGNNILQRGNIQIDDLSSRGMKTFIKKFELYESDLIGKNIMWNFQGEIYVSLFDKTSQIMYMQGEKYDSNMVGVGYVFRIHKDKTIDIEKKVYRKK
;
A
#
# COMPACT_ATOMS: atom_id res chain seq x y z
N MET A 1 -2.92 -63.63 -48.59
CA MET A 1 -1.84 -63.11 -47.72
C MET A 1 -1.65 -61.61 -48.02
N LYS A 2 -2.29 -60.71 -47.27
CA LYS A 2 -2.13 -59.28 -47.36
C LYS A 2 -1.27 -58.83 -46.18
N LYS A 3 -0.07 -58.28 -46.43
CA LYS A 3 0.77 -57.67 -45.45
C LYS A 3 0.23 -56.28 -45.07
N MET A 4 -0.20 -56.11 -43.84
CA MET A 4 -0.46 -54.78 -43.25
C MET A 4 0.89 -54.14 -42.84
N LYS A 5 1.18 -52.99 -43.43
CA LYS A 5 2.24 -52.10 -42.99
C LYS A 5 1.70 -51.20 -41.86
N HIS A 6 2.26 -51.33 -40.64
CA HIS A 6 2.02 -50.36 -39.59
C HIS A 6 3.07 -49.26 -39.73
N SER A 7 2.58 -48.06 -40.08
CA SER A 7 3.37 -46.85 -39.97
C SER A 7 3.30 -46.33 -38.49
N LEU A 8 4.44 -46.28 -37.87
CA LEU A 8 4.63 -45.72 -36.52
C LEU A 8 4.80 -44.21 -36.68
N GLU A 9 3.73 -43.44 -36.41
CA GLU A 9 3.84 -41.98 -36.28
C GLU A 9 4.39 -41.63 -34.90
N LEU A 10 5.61 -41.11 -34.90
CA LEU A 10 6.31 -40.60 -33.71
C LEU A 10 5.76 -39.19 -33.42
N LEU A 11 4.84 -39.08 -32.44
CA LEU A 11 4.32 -37.80 -31.98
C LEU A 11 5.39 -37.14 -31.09
N PHE A 12 6.08 -36.12 -31.62
CA PHE A 12 6.96 -35.27 -30.82
C PHE A 12 6.10 -34.32 -29.97
N PHE A 13 5.94 -34.63 -28.70
CA PHE A 13 5.48 -33.66 -27.70
C PHE A 13 6.62 -32.67 -27.43
N VAL A 14 6.60 -31.51 -28.05
CA VAL A 14 7.41 -30.37 -27.63
C VAL A 14 6.79 -29.83 -26.36
N THR A 15 7.34 -30.22 -25.22
CA THR A 15 6.99 -29.58 -23.94
C THR A 15 7.58 -28.18 -23.97
N MET A 16 6.73 -27.19 -24.26
CA MET A 16 7.06 -25.80 -24.16
C MET A 16 7.19 -25.48 -22.65
N ILE A 17 8.43 -25.56 -22.14
CA ILE A 17 8.73 -25.06 -20.79
C ILE A 17 8.56 -23.54 -20.86
N VAL A 18 7.40 -23.06 -20.42
CA VAL A 18 7.21 -21.65 -20.15
C VAL A 18 8.10 -21.32 -18.97
N PHE A 19 9.26 -20.74 -19.25
CA PHE A 19 10.04 -20.06 -18.23
C PHE A 19 9.20 -18.87 -17.73
N LEU A 20 8.43 -19.08 -16.67
CA LEU A 20 7.96 -17.96 -15.86
C LEU A 20 9.24 -17.28 -15.35
N PRO A 21 9.41 -15.97 -15.57
CA PRO A 21 10.57 -15.28 -15.04
C PRO A 21 10.57 -15.51 -13.53
N ALA A 22 11.64 -16.10 -13.03
CA ALA A 22 11.85 -16.28 -11.60
C ALA A 22 11.69 -14.89 -10.95
N PHE A 23 10.92 -14.80 -9.88
CA PHE A 23 10.85 -13.58 -9.06
C PHE A 23 12.29 -13.14 -8.77
N PRO A 24 12.62 -11.85 -8.96
CA PRO A 24 13.94 -11.37 -8.59
C PRO A 24 14.16 -11.76 -7.13
N GLN A 25 15.34 -12.30 -6.84
CA GLN A 25 15.71 -12.73 -5.49
C GLN A 25 15.69 -11.50 -4.58
N THR A 26 14.68 -11.40 -3.73
CA THR A 26 14.55 -10.28 -2.79
C THR A 26 15.44 -10.50 -1.58
N LEU A 27 16.04 -9.39 -1.10
CA LEU A 27 16.79 -9.39 0.15
C LEU A 27 15.84 -9.62 1.33
N HIS A 28 16.38 -10.18 2.39
CA HIS A 28 15.64 -10.32 3.63
C HIS A 28 15.92 -9.15 4.57
N GLU A 29 15.08 -8.93 5.56
CA GLU A 29 15.20 -7.81 6.50
C GLU A 29 16.52 -7.79 7.26
N GLU A 30 17.05 -8.98 7.60
CA GLU A 30 18.36 -9.12 8.25
C GLU A 30 19.55 -8.70 7.39
N ASP A 31 19.36 -8.61 6.05
CA ASP A 31 20.36 -8.15 5.09
C ASP A 31 20.28 -6.63 4.85
N ILE A 32 19.42 -5.95 5.59
CA ILE A 32 19.12 -4.53 5.44
C ILE A 32 19.38 -3.82 6.78
N THR A 33 20.01 -2.67 6.73
CA THR A 33 20.13 -1.77 7.89
C THR A 33 19.03 -0.73 7.82
N VAL A 34 18.26 -0.60 8.90
CA VAL A 34 17.18 0.39 8.99
C VAL A 34 17.55 1.45 10.00
N TYR A 35 17.56 2.69 9.57
CA TYR A 35 17.72 3.89 10.40
C TYR A 35 16.34 4.53 10.54
N LYS A 36 15.86 4.70 11.77
CA LYS A 36 14.52 5.22 12.05
C LYS A 36 14.58 6.64 12.62
N ASP A 37 13.50 7.39 12.38
CA ASP A 37 13.23 8.68 13.00
C ASP A 37 14.36 9.71 12.83
N ILE A 38 15.06 9.67 11.68
CA ILE A 38 16.07 10.66 11.35
C ILE A 38 15.37 11.99 11.08
N VAL A 39 15.73 13.01 11.84
CA VAL A 39 15.26 14.38 11.58
C VAL A 39 15.98 14.94 10.37
N TYR A 40 15.24 15.21 9.28
CA TYR A 40 15.80 15.79 8.07
C TYR A 40 15.63 17.32 7.99
N ALA A 41 14.64 17.85 8.71
CA ALA A 41 14.41 19.28 8.84
C ALA A 41 13.57 19.59 10.09
N VAL A 42 13.54 20.86 10.48
CA VAL A 42 12.60 21.40 11.46
C VAL A 42 11.88 22.58 10.77
N ALA A 43 10.57 22.51 10.70
CA ALA A 43 9.75 23.55 10.08
C ALA A 43 8.56 23.91 11.00
N ASP A 44 8.34 25.19 11.24
CA ASP A 44 7.32 25.72 12.14
C ASP A 44 7.34 25.04 13.54
N GLY A 45 8.54 24.73 14.04
CA GLY A 45 8.73 24.05 15.34
C GLY A 45 8.47 22.54 15.33
N HIS A 46 8.14 21.94 14.17
CA HIS A 46 7.90 20.51 14.01
C HIS A 46 9.11 19.80 13.41
N GLU A 47 9.53 18.70 14.04
CA GLU A 47 10.54 17.81 13.47
C GLU A 47 9.96 17.01 12.32
N LEU A 48 10.57 17.13 11.14
CA LEU A 48 10.27 16.34 9.97
C LEU A 48 11.22 15.14 9.92
N LYS A 49 10.66 13.94 9.89
CA LYS A 49 11.42 12.70 10.07
C LYS A 49 11.34 11.79 8.85
N LEU A 50 12.39 10.99 8.69
CA LEU A 50 12.41 9.91 7.72
C LEU A 50 12.92 8.60 8.35
N ASP A 51 12.51 7.47 7.75
CA ASP A 51 13.16 6.19 7.93
C ASP A 51 13.89 5.86 6.63
N ILE A 52 15.09 5.30 6.74
CA ILE A 52 15.90 4.90 5.60
C ILE A 52 16.38 3.46 5.77
N ALA A 53 16.17 2.64 4.75
CA ALA A 53 16.56 1.24 4.70
C ALA A 53 17.65 1.04 3.64
N VAL A 54 18.81 0.55 4.06
CA VAL A 54 20.02 0.42 3.25
C VAL A 54 20.42 -1.05 3.15
N PRO A 55 20.46 -1.67 1.97
CA PRO A 55 20.99 -3.02 1.79
C PRO A 55 22.47 -3.12 2.17
N LYS A 56 22.84 -4.14 2.95
CA LYS A 56 24.22 -4.35 3.41
C LYS A 56 25.17 -4.82 2.30
N CYS A 57 24.62 -5.33 1.21
CA CYS A 57 25.36 -5.97 0.12
C CYS A 57 25.51 -5.11 -1.14
N LEU A 58 25.36 -3.79 -1.04
CA LEU A 58 25.59 -2.88 -2.17
C LEU A 58 27.04 -2.93 -2.63
N LYS A 59 27.29 -3.00 -3.95
CA LYS A 59 28.62 -2.88 -4.57
C LYS A 59 29.02 -1.44 -4.81
N ALA A 60 28.02 -0.58 -5.07
CA ALA A 60 28.18 0.82 -5.43
C ALA A 60 27.00 1.63 -4.84
N PRO A 61 27.05 2.97 -4.85
CA PRO A 61 25.89 3.78 -4.57
C PRO A 61 24.67 3.35 -5.39
N ALA A 62 23.53 3.23 -4.73
CA ALA A 62 22.30 2.70 -5.31
C ALA A 62 21.22 3.79 -5.46
N PRO A 63 20.28 3.63 -6.39
CA PRO A 63 19.12 4.51 -6.50
C PRO A 63 18.31 4.52 -5.20
N ALA A 64 17.77 5.69 -4.84
CA ALA A 64 16.88 5.85 -3.69
C ALA A 64 15.43 6.00 -4.14
N ILE A 65 14.51 5.36 -3.42
CA ILE A 65 13.07 5.48 -3.62
C ILE A 65 12.45 6.11 -2.38
N VAL A 66 11.82 7.27 -2.55
CA VAL A 66 11.13 7.99 -1.49
C VAL A 66 9.65 7.68 -1.56
N ASP A 67 9.12 7.07 -0.53
CA ASP A 67 7.68 6.84 -0.35
C ASP A 67 7.07 8.01 0.43
N ILE A 68 6.08 8.67 -0.19
CA ILE A 68 5.32 9.77 0.40
C ILE A 68 3.97 9.21 0.87
N PRO A 69 3.71 9.21 2.18
CA PRO A 69 2.49 8.62 2.72
C PRO A 69 1.23 9.35 2.23
N GLY A 70 0.16 8.59 1.96
CA GLY A 70 -1.19 9.12 1.82
C GLY A 70 -1.78 9.50 3.18
N GLY A 71 -3.02 10.02 3.16
CA GLY A 71 -3.75 10.40 4.38
C GLY A 71 -4.42 11.77 4.26
N ALA A 72 -4.85 12.12 3.05
CA ALA A 72 -5.58 13.37 2.78
C ALA A 72 -4.83 14.63 3.24
N TRP A 73 -3.49 14.61 3.22
CA TRP A 73 -2.58 15.64 3.74
C TRP A 73 -2.78 15.98 5.24
N ARG A 74 -3.55 15.18 5.98
CA ARG A 74 -3.91 15.41 7.39
C ARG A 74 -3.35 14.36 8.34
N VAL A 75 -3.14 13.16 7.85
CA VAL A 75 -2.63 12.03 8.63
C VAL A 75 -1.40 11.49 7.92
N ILE A 76 -0.35 11.24 8.66
CA ILE A 76 0.88 10.68 8.13
C ILE A 76 1.22 9.40 8.89
N HIS A 77 1.34 8.33 8.14
CA HIS A 77 1.80 7.05 8.64
C HIS A 77 3.14 6.68 7.98
N LYS A 78 4.21 7.42 8.36
CA LYS A 78 5.57 7.02 8.01
C LYS A 78 5.84 5.63 8.58
N SER A 79 6.33 4.72 7.78
CA SER A 79 6.61 3.36 8.20
C SER A 79 7.96 2.87 7.70
N ALA A 80 8.73 2.27 8.61
CA ALA A 80 9.97 1.59 8.22
C ALA A 80 9.71 0.42 7.27
N ASP A 81 8.50 -0.18 7.27
CA ASP A 81 8.13 -1.27 6.38
C ASP A 81 8.02 -0.79 4.92
N ASP A 82 7.59 0.47 4.68
CA ASP A 82 7.55 1.07 3.35
C ASP A 82 8.97 1.27 2.81
N ALA A 83 9.90 1.75 3.64
CA ALA A 83 11.32 1.84 3.29
C ALA A 83 11.94 0.44 3.05
N LEU A 84 11.64 -0.54 3.92
CA LEU A 84 12.10 -1.92 3.78
C LEU A 84 11.59 -2.58 2.50
N TYR A 85 10.38 -2.23 2.06
CA TYR A 85 9.82 -2.79 0.84
C TYR A 85 10.76 -2.60 -0.35
N TYR A 86 11.21 -1.37 -0.60
CA TYR A 86 12.13 -1.07 -1.71
C TYR A 86 13.54 -1.61 -1.48
N ALA A 87 13.99 -1.62 -0.22
CA ALA A 87 15.31 -2.16 0.12
C ALA A 87 15.42 -3.66 -0.12
N LYS A 88 14.34 -4.42 -0.04
CA LYS A 88 14.30 -5.84 -0.43
C LYS A 88 14.63 -6.08 -1.90
N PHE A 89 14.44 -5.08 -2.76
CA PHE A 89 14.83 -5.12 -4.18
C PHE A 89 16.20 -4.50 -4.46
N GLY A 90 16.93 -4.09 -3.40
CA GLY A 90 18.27 -3.54 -3.50
C GLY A 90 18.35 -2.02 -3.57
N PHE A 91 17.23 -1.31 -3.67
CA PHE A 91 17.18 0.15 -3.61
C PHE A 91 17.47 0.67 -2.21
N ILE A 92 17.81 1.95 -2.10
CA ILE A 92 17.72 2.65 -0.82
C ILE A 92 16.25 3.05 -0.64
N GLY A 93 15.55 2.43 0.29
CA GLY A 93 14.15 2.77 0.58
C GLY A 93 14.06 3.88 1.62
N VAL A 94 13.17 4.85 1.40
CA VAL A 94 12.96 5.99 2.30
C VAL A 94 11.47 6.21 2.51
N SER A 95 11.02 6.35 3.75
CA SER A 95 9.64 6.74 4.10
C SER A 95 9.70 8.02 4.95
N ILE A 96 8.83 8.99 4.66
CA ILE A 96 8.96 10.35 5.19
C ILE A 96 7.73 10.83 5.97
N THR A 97 7.92 11.83 6.82
CA THR A 97 6.83 12.72 7.25
C THR A 97 6.93 14.05 6.50
N HIS A 98 5.83 14.77 6.41
CA HIS A 98 5.74 16.15 5.99
C HIS A 98 4.77 16.90 6.92
N ARG A 99 4.71 18.23 6.89
CA ARG A 99 3.68 18.97 7.63
C ARG A 99 2.30 18.64 7.10
N THR A 100 1.39 18.36 8.01
CA THR A 100 -0.03 18.14 7.71
C THR A 100 -0.76 19.48 7.58
N SER A 101 -1.92 19.47 6.95
CA SER A 101 -2.69 20.70 6.68
C SER A 101 -3.20 21.42 7.92
N ASP A 102 -3.26 20.75 9.06
CA ASP A 102 -3.56 21.34 10.37
C ASP A 102 -2.36 22.04 11.00
N ILE A 103 -1.13 21.67 10.59
CA ILE A 103 0.12 22.37 10.98
C ILE A 103 0.35 23.56 10.06
N ALA A 104 0.33 23.32 8.75
CA ALA A 104 0.52 24.37 7.75
C ALA A 104 -0.15 23.98 6.42
N PRO A 105 -0.94 24.87 5.81
CA PRO A 105 -1.57 24.62 4.52
C PRO A 105 -0.55 24.59 3.38
N PHE A 106 -1.03 24.27 2.16
CA PHE A 106 -0.24 24.40 0.94
C PHE A 106 0.44 25.78 0.84
N PRO A 107 1.77 25.82 0.47
CA PRO A 107 2.57 24.74 -0.11
C PRO A 107 3.47 23.99 0.88
N ALA A 108 3.24 24.04 2.19
CA ALA A 108 4.13 23.54 3.22
C ALA A 108 4.57 22.07 2.99
N ALA A 109 3.65 21.16 2.74
CA ALA A 109 3.95 19.75 2.48
C ALA A 109 4.85 19.55 1.24
N VAL A 110 4.68 20.40 0.22
CA VAL A 110 5.52 20.33 -1.00
C VAL A 110 6.96 20.78 -0.68
N HIS A 111 7.10 21.86 0.10
CA HIS A 111 8.41 22.35 0.57
C HIS A 111 9.15 21.25 1.35
N ASP A 112 8.43 20.51 2.19
CA ASP A 112 8.99 19.42 2.99
C ASP A 112 9.43 18.26 2.11
N CYS A 113 8.61 17.84 1.12
CA CYS A 113 8.98 16.83 0.15
C CYS A 113 10.21 17.22 -0.69
N LYS A 114 10.31 18.47 -1.10
CA LYS A 114 11.50 18.97 -1.82
C LYS A 114 12.73 19.01 -0.91
N THR A 115 12.55 19.37 0.34
CA THR A 115 13.65 19.40 1.33
C THR A 115 14.24 18.02 1.57
N VAL A 116 13.40 16.96 1.65
CA VAL A 116 13.93 15.60 1.83
C VAL A 116 14.76 15.13 0.64
N ILE A 117 14.39 15.48 -0.60
CA ILE A 117 15.20 15.14 -1.79
C ILE A 117 16.57 15.84 -1.72
N ARG A 118 16.59 17.11 -1.34
CA ARG A 118 17.85 17.85 -1.14
C ARG A 118 18.70 17.25 0.00
N TRP A 119 18.04 16.86 1.10
CA TRP A 119 18.68 16.19 2.24
C TRP A 119 19.34 14.87 1.83
N LEU A 120 18.64 14.03 1.04
CA LEU A 120 19.19 12.77 0.54
C LEU A 120 20.44 12.98 -0.30
N ARG A 121 20.45 13.99 -1.17
CA ARG A 121 21.64 14.37 -1.94
C ARG A 121 22.78 14.85 -1.06
N ALA A 122 22.49 15.65 -0.03
CA ALA A 122 23.48 16.12 0.92
C ALA A 122 24.12 15.00 1.74
N HIS A 123 23.41 13.89 1.93
CA HIS A 123 23.84 12.73 2.73
C HIS A 123 24.08 11.48 1.88
N ALA A 124 24.23 11.62 0.58
CA ALA A 124 24.33 10.52 -0.38
C ALA A 124 25.47 9.56 -0.03
N GLU A 125 26.64 10.06 0.28
CA GLU A 125 27.80 9.25 0.68
C GLU A 125 27.52 8.42 1.94
N LYS A 126 26.91 9.03 2.96
CA LYS A 126 26.63 8.37 4.24
C LYS A 126 25.71 7.14 4.10
N TYR A 127 24.74 7.21 3.20
CA TYR A 127 23.73 6.18 3.02
C TYR A 127 23.89 5.37 1.72
N CYS A 128 25.02 5.54 1.05
CA CYS A 128 25.33 4.84 -0.22
C CYS A 128 24.29 5.12 -1.32
N ILE A 129 23.79 6.36 -1.40
CA ILE A 129 22.82 6.80 -2.39
C ILE A 129 23.54 7.30 -3.63
N ASP A 130 23.05 6.95 -4.81
CA ASP A 130 23.38 7.63 -6.07
C ASP A 130 22.58 8.94 -6.14
N PRO A 131 23.22 10.13 -6.01
CA PRO A 131 22.49 11.40 -5.92
C PRO A 131 21.76 11.78 -7.21
N ASP A 132 22.11 11.14 -8.33
CA ASP A 132 21.50 11.38 -9.65
C ASP A 132 20.38 10.38 -9.96
N LYS A 133 20.05 9.48 -9.02
CA LYS A 133 19.05 8.42 -9.18
C LYS A 133 18.10 8.37 -8.00
N ILE A 134 17.25 9.37 -7.85
CA ILE A 134 16.23 9.44 -6.82
C ILE A 134 14.85 9.36 -7.49
N GLY A 135 14.08 8.35 -7.11
CA GLY A 135 12.67 8.19 -7.50
C GLY A 135 11.74 8.53 -6.34
N VAL A 136 10.51 8.86 -6.68
CA VAL A 136 9.47 9.16 -5.71
C VAL A 136 8.19 8.41 -6.05
N THR A 137 7.51 7.93 -5.02
CA THR A 137 6.19 7.32 -5.13
C THR A 137 5.29 7.80 -4.00
N GLY A 138 3.99 7.66 -4.18
CA GLY A 138 3.03 7.94 -3.13
C GLY A 138 1.64 7.47 -3.48
N PHE A 139 0.78 7.40 -2.46
CA PHE A 139 -0.58 6.93 -2.54
C PHE A 139 -1.55 8.06 -2.21
N SER A 140 -2.64 8.22 -2.98
CA SER A 140 -3.66 9.24 -2.69
C SER A 140 -3.04 10.65 -2.60
N SER A 141 -3.19 11.36 -1.48
CA SER A 141 -2.52 12.66 -1.26
C SER A 141 -1.00 12.60 -1.40
N GLY A 142 -0.36 11.46 -1.07
CA GLY A 142 1.06 11.23 -1.32
C GLY A 142 1.37 11.10 -2.83
N GLY A 143 0.49 10.49 -3.61
CA GLY A 143 0.57 10.44 -5.07
C GLY A 143 0.54 11.83 -5.71
N HIS A 144 -0.39 12.68 -5.26
CA HIS A 144 -0.42 14.09 -5.63
C HIS A 144 0.91 14.81 -5.34
N LEU A 145 1.44 14.65 -4.11
CA LEU A 145 2.72 15.27 -3.74
C LEU A 145 3.89 14.71 -4.56
N ALA A 146 3.88 13.41 -4.89
CA ALA A 146 4.91 12.79 -5.71
C ALA A 146 4.93 13.36 -7.14
N VAL A 147 3.75 13.52 -7.77
CA VAL A 147 3.64 14.11 -9.11
C VAL A 147 4.03 15.59 -9.07
N LEU A 148 3.51 16.34 -8.11
CA LEU A 148 3.82 17.78 -7.98
C LEU A 148 5.31 18.01 -7.73
N LEU A 149 5.97 17.15 -6.93
CA LEU A 149 7.41 17.17 -6.74
C LEU A 149 8.15 16.90 -8.06
N GLY A 150 7.68 15.92 -8.84
CA GLY A 150 8.30 15.55 -10.11
C GLY A 150 8.20 16.64 -11.18
N THR A 151 7.05 17.30 -11.29
CA THR A 151 6.77 18.27 -12.36
C THR A 151 7.18 19.71 -12.02
N SER A 152 7.35 20.06 -10.74
CA SER A 152 7.64 21.45 -10.30
C SER A 152 9.12 21.71 -10.01
N GLY A 153 10.03 20.97 -10.65
CA GLY A 153 11.46 21.14 -10.44
C GLY A 153 11.96 22.54 -10.83
N GLY A 154 12.48 23.31 -9.85
CA GLY A 154 12.98 24.67 -10.06
C GLY A 154 11.94 25.79 -9.99
N ASP A 155 10.65 25.48 -9.70
CA ASP A 155 9.66 26.51 -9.43
C ASP A 155 9.95 27.20 -8.10
N ALA A 156 10.25 28.49 -8.14
CA ALA A 156 10.74 29.27 -6.98
C ALA A 156 9.72 29.29 -5.82
N TYR A 157 8.43 29.28 -6.10
CA TYR A 157 7.38 29.27 -5.07
C TYR A 157 7.29 27.91 -4.37
N LEU A 158 7.47 26.81 -5.12
CA LEU A 158 7.32 25.44 -4.61
C LEU A 158 8.67 24.87 -4.07
N GLU A 159 9.82 25.47 -4.38
CA GLU A 159 11.11 25.01 -3.82
C GLU A 159 11.19 25.16 -2.29
N GLY A 160 10.64 26.21 -1.74
CA GLY A 160 10.69 26.50 -0.31
C GLY A 160 12.13 26.77 0.20
N LYS A 161 12.23 27.00 1.51
CA LYS A 161 13.48 27.29 2.22
C LYS A 161 13.71 26.32 3.39
N GLY A 162 13.56 25.02 3.12
CA GLY A 162 13.69 23.96 4.15
C GLY A 162 15.10 23.50 4.43
N GLY A 163 16.11 24.11 3.82
CA GLY A 163 17.53 23.74 3.94
C GLY A 163 18.05 22.98 2.71
N TYR A 164 19.36 22.86 2.66
CA TYR A 164 20.11 22.14 1.62
C TYR A 164 19.93 22.74 0.20
N GLU A 165 19.66 24.04 0.08
CA GLU A 165 19.26 24.74 -1.16
C GLU A 165 20.32 24.67 -2.27
N LYS A 166 21.58 24.35 -1.93
CA LYS A 166 22.64 24.10 -2.92
C LYS A 166 22.45 22.80 -3.72
N TYR A 167 21.57 21.90 -3.25
CA TYR A 167 21.23 20.65 -3.94
C TYR A 167 19.93 20.77 -4.68
N SER A 168 19.80 20.06 -5.79
CA SER A 168 18.56 20.00 -6.57
C SER A 168 17.47 19.21 -5.84
N SER A 169 16.21 19.64 -5.96
CA SER A 169 15.03 18.87 -5.54
C SER A 169 14.45 17.99 -6.66
N ARG A 170 14.99 18.03 -7.89
CA ARG A 170 14.48 17.24 -9.02
C ARG A 170 14.65 15.75 -8.75
N VAL A 171 13.68 14.96 -9.21
CA VAL A 171 13.70 13.49 -9.15
C VAL A 171 13.74 12.90 -10.56
N GLN A 172 14.11 11.63 -10.70
CA GLN A 172 14.38 11.00 -11.99
C GLN A 172 13.34 9.97 -12.40
N ALA A 173 12.41 9.61 -11.52
CA ALA A 173 11.24 8.78 -11.83
C ALA A 173 10.14 9.03 -10.81
N VAL A 174 8.88 8.95 -11.25
CA VAL A 174 7.70 9.13 -10.40
C VAL A 174 6.75 7.95 -10.56
N VAL A 175 6.14 7.52 -9.46
CA VAL A 175 5.00 6.62 -9.47
C VAL A 175 3.88 7.23 -8.66
N ASP A 176 2.74 7.42 -9.31
CA ASP A 176 1.50 7.92 -8.71
C ASP A 176 0.50 6.79 -8.55
N HIS A 177 0.08 6.55 -7.32
CA HIS A 177 -1.02 5.66 -7.02
C HIS A 177 -2.26 6.47 -6.64
N PHE A 178 -3.18 6.60 -7.59
CA PHE A 178 -4.51 7.24 -7.42
C PHE A 178 -4.47 8.61 -6.73
N GLY A 179 -3.47 9.42 -7.06
CA GLY A 179 -3.38 10.80 -6.56
C GLY A 179 -4.41 11.72 -7.22
N PRO A 180 -5.01 12.67 -6.47
CA PRO A 180 -5.75 13.76 -7.09
C PRO A 180 -4.80 14.68 -7.85
N THR A 181 -5.29 15.30 -8.93
CA THR A 181 -4.49 16.15 -9.82
C THR A 181 -5.05 17.58 -9.88
N ASP A 182 -6.27 17.72 -10.36
CA ASP A 182 -6.96 19.00 -10.47
C ASP A 182 -8.16 19.04 -9.51
N PHE A 183 -7.97 19.66 -8.36
CA PHE A 183 -9.00 19.70 -7.31
C PHE A 183 -10.31 20.33 -7.80
N LEU A 184 -10.25 21.29 -8.71
CA LEU A 184 -11.43 21.95 -9.27
C LEU A 184 -12.26 21.03 -10.16
N LYS A 185 -11.66 19.92 -10.64
CA LYS A 185 -12.27 18.90 -11.50
C LYS A 185 -12.51 17.55 -10.81
N MET A 186 -12.25 17.45 -9.51
CA MET A 186 -12.45 16.16 -8.81
C MET A 186 -13.90 15.69 -8.81
N ASN A 187 -14.86 16.62 -8.83
CA ASN A 187 -16.29 16.29 -8.91
C ASN A 187 -16.79 15.98 -10.34
N ASP A 188 -15.94 16.16 -11.36
CA ASP A 188 -16.28 15.84 -12.75
C ASP A 188 -16.15 14.32 -13.00
N THR A 189 -16.93 13.53 -12.27
CA THR A 189 -16.94 12.06 -12.32
C THR A 189 -18.37 11.55 -12.14
N ASP A 190 -18.69 10.46 -12.84
CA ASP A 190 -19.97 9.77 -12.75
C ASP A 190 -20.07 8.79 -11.56
N GLN A 191 -19.05 8.75 -10.69
CA GLN A 191 -19.07 7.86 -9.52
C GLN A 191 -20.18 8.30 -8.54
N PRO A 192 -21.10 7.39 -8.15
CA PRO A 192 -22.25 7.74 -7.32
C PRO A 192 -21.87 8.18 -5.90
N ASP A 193 -20.76 7.63 -5.37
CA ASP A 193 -20.31 7.85 -4.00
C ASP A 193 -19.12 8.83 -3.93
N LYS A 194 -19.03 9.76 -4.88
CA LYS A 194 -17.95 10.74 -4.92
C LYS A 194 -17.96 11.67 -3.70
N MET A 195 -16.77 12.01 -3.25
CA MET A 195 -16.59 12.99 -2.17
C MET A 195 -16.98 14.39 -2.66
N ASP A 196 -17.74 15.15 -1.85
CA ASP A 196 -17.94 16.58 -2.12
C ASP A 196 -16.67 17.38 -1.78
N VAL A 197 -15.85 17.60 -2.79
CA VAL A 197 -14.58 18.33 -2.62
C VAL A 197 -14.77 19.83 -2.38
N PHE A 198 -15.95 20.38 -2.65
CA PHE A 198 -16.26 21.80 -2.43
C PHE A 198 -16.75 22.08 -1.01
N SER A 199 -17.00 21.06 -0.19
CA SER A 199 -17.26 21.25 1.23
C SER A 199 -16.09 21.98 1.90
N PRO A 200 -16.33 22.93 2.80
CA PRO A 200 -15.28 23.60 3.56
C PRO A 200 -14.38 22.64 4.36
N ASP A 201 -14.94 21.50 4.79
CA ASP A 201 -14.24 20.46 5.56
C ASP A 201 -13.62 19.37 4.67
N SER A 202 -13.71 19.52 3.35
CA SER A 202 -13.09 18.56 2.43
C SER A 202 -11.56 18.58 2.54
N ALA A 203 -10.94 17.45 2.24
CA ALA A 203 -9.48 17.35 2.29
C ALA A 203 -8.76 18.38 1.41
N PRO A 204 -9.19 18.66 0.17
CA PRO A 204 -8.63 19.76 -0.63
C PRO A 204 -8.82 21.15 -0.01
N SER A 205 -10.00 21.44 0.55
CA SER A 205 -10.24 22.73 1.21
C SER A 205 -9.32 22.93 2.40
N LEU A 206 -9.17 21.92 3.25
CA LEU A 206 -8.26 21.95 4.40
C LEU A 206 -6.80 22.06 3.98
N PHE A 207 -6.40 21.32 2.93
CA PHE A 207 -5.05 21.39 2.37
C PHE A 207 -4.69 22.80 1.86
N LEU A 208 -5.65 23.50 1.28
CA LEU A 208 -5.46 24.87 0.77
C LEU A 208 -5.63 25.95 1.85
N GLY A 209 -6.01 25.58 3.07
CA GLY A 209 -6.23 26.50 4.19
C GLY A 209 -7.52 27.33 4.06
N GLY A 210 -8.56 26.76 3.44
CA GLY A 210 -9.88 27.36 3.32
C GLY A 210 -10.71 26.73 2.20
N PRO A 211 -12.01 27.12 2.09
CA PRO A 211 -12.92 26.54 1.11
C PRO A 211 -12.36 26.58 -0.31
N LEU A 212 -12.39 25.43 -1.00
CA LEU A 212 -11.79 25.27 -2.34
C LEU A 212 -12.26 26.35 -3.33
N LYS A 213 -13.52 26.76 -3.27
CA LYS A 213 -14.07 27.81 -4.14
C LYS A 213 -13.39 29.17 -3.92
N GLU A 214 -13.04 29.48 -2.68
CA GLU A 214 -12.37 30.74 -2.31
C GLU A 214 -10.87 30.68 -2.55
N LYS A 215 -10.30 29.45 -2.61
CA LYS A 215 -8.89 29.16 -2.79
C LYS A 215 -8.55 28.67 -4.21
N ALA A 216 -9.38 28.99 -5.20
CA ALA A 216 -9.22 28.51 -6.57
C ALA A 216 -7.83 28.80 -7.18
N ASP A 217 -7.22 29.95 -6.84
CA ASP A 217 -5.88 30.29 -7.33
C ASP A 217 -4.80 29.39 -6.69
N LEU A 218 -4.92 29.09 -5.38
CA LEU A 218 -4.05 28.11 -4.73
C LEU A 218 -4.28 26.71 -5.26
N ALA A 219 -5.53 26.34 -5.57
CA ALA A 219 -5.83 25.05 -6.22
C ALA A 219 -5.13 24.91 -7.58
N ARG A 220 -5.06 25.99 -8.38
CA ARG A 220 -4.31 26.01 -9.63
C ARG A 220 -2.79 25.91 -9.41
N LEU A 221 -2.27 26.47 -8.31
CA LEU A 221 -0.86 26.32 -7.93
C LEU A 221 -0.54 24.91 -7.39
N ALA A 222 -1.52 24.26 -6.79
CA ALA A 222 -1.38 22.88 -6.32
C ALA A 222 -1.59 21.82 -7.43
N ASN A 223 -2.02 22.24 -8.63
CA ASN A 223 -2.23 21.33 -9.76
C ASN A 223 -0.91 21.03 -10.47
N PRO A 224 -0.42 19.78 -10.45
CA PRO A 224 0.85 19.41 -11.09
C PRO A 224 0.87 19.63 -12.61
N ILE A 225 -0.29 19.60 -13.27
CA ILE A 225 -0.38 19.83 -14.73
C ILE A 225 0.15 21.21 -15.13
N LYS A 226 0.05 22.18 -14.22
CA LYS A 226 0.53 23.56 -14.46
C LYS A 226 2.03 23.60 -14.78
N TYR A 227 2.78 22.67 -14.23
CA TYR A 227 4.26 22.67 -14.26
C TYR A 227 4.85 21.67 -15.24
N ILE A 228 4.02 20.85 -15.89
CA ILE A 228 4.50 19.81 -16.81
C ILE A 228 5.29 20.42 -17.97
N ASP A 229 6.51 19.94 -18.14
CA ASP A 229 7.36 20.25 -19.27
C ASP A 229 8.01 18.96 -19.85
N PRO A 230 8.59 19.02 -21.08
CA PRO A 230 9.18 17.83 -21.73
C PRO A 230 10.38 17.21 -20.99
N GLU A 231 11.00 17.94 -20.07
CA GLU A 231 12.18 17.50 -19.28
C GLU A 231 11.79 16.83 -17.97
N ASP A 232 10.47 16.75 -17.69
CA ASP A 232 9.98 16.10 -16.49
C ASP A 232 10.31 14.60 -16.46
N PRO A 233 10.49 14.04 -15.27
CA PRO A 233 10.79 12.63 -15.11
C PRO A 233 9.65 11.74 -15.61
N PRO A 234 9.95 10.51 -16.05
CA PRO A 234 8.94 9.53 -16.43
C PRO A 234 7.97 9.23 -15.28
N VAL A 235 6.66 9.12 -15.62
CA VAL A 235 5.59 8.92 -14.65
C VAL A 235 4.82 7.63 -14.92
N LEU A 236 4.75 6.73 -13.92
CA LEU A 236 3.79 5.62 -13.87
C LEU A 236 2.58 6.05 -13.06
N ILE A 237 1.38 5.88 -13.61
CA ILE A 237 0.12 6.19 -12.93
C ILE A 237 -0.66 4.90 -12.76
N GLY A 238 -1.13 4.61 -11.56
CA GLY A 238 -2.04 3.51 -11.26
C GLY A 238 -3.32 4.01 -10.63
N HIS A 239 -4.52 3.57 -11.09
CA HIS A 239 -5.80 4.01 -10.55
C HIS A 239 -6.88 2.95 -10.64
N GLY A 240 -7.67 2.79 -9.58
CA GLY A 240 -8.84 1.91 -9.56
C GLY A 240 -10.01 2.50 -10.36
N GLU A 241 -10.58 1.72 -11.29
CA GLU A 241 -11.70 2.21 -12.13
C GLU A 241 -12.96 2.57 -11.34
N LYS A 242 -13.08 2.07 -10.11
CA LYS A 242 -14.23 2.26 -9.24
C LYS A 242 -13.87 3.05 -7.99
N ASP A 243 -12.84 3.86 -8.07
CA ASP A 243 -12.44 4.73 -6.98
C ASP A 243 -13.50 5.82 -6.75
N GLY A 244 -14.16 5.75 -5.58
CA GLY A 244 -15.18 6.72 -5.16
C GLY A 244 -14.60 7.88 -4.34
N MET A 245 -13.34 7.81 -3.88
CA MET A 245 -12.69 8.87 -3.10
C MET A 245 -11.99 9.86 -4.01
N VAL A 246 -11.18 9.37 -4.93
CA VAL A 246 -10.54 10.15 -5.98
C VAL A 246 -10.97 9.57 -7.31
N GLY A 247 -11.76 10.30 -8.06
CA GLY A 247 -12.26 9.82 -9.35
C GLY A 247 -11.12 9.54 -10.32
N ILE A 248 -11.22 8.45 -11.11
CA ILE A 248 -10.22 8.05 -12.09
C ILE A 248 -9.92 9.15 -13.14
N ASN A 249 -10.85 10.08 -13.34
CA ASN A 249 -10.68 11.27 -14.18
C ASN A 249 -9.44 12.08 -13.79
N GLN A 250 -9.02 12.05 -12.52
CA GLN A 250 -7.83 12.75 -12.04
C GLN A 250 -6.55 12.18 -12.67
N SER A 251 -6.44 10.86 -12.76
CA SER A 251 -5.34 10.20 -13.47
C SER A 251 -5.46 10.33 -14.99
N GLU A 252 -6.67 10.37 -15.53
CA GLU A 252 -6.89 10.55 -16.97
C GLU A 252 -6.39 11.91 -17.45
N ILE A 253 -6.77 12.99 -16.77
CA ILE A 253 -6.30 14.33 -17.14
C ILE A 253 -4.79 14.51 -16.94
N LEU A 254 -4.21 13.89 -15.92
CA LEU A 254 -2.77 13.88 -15.72
C LEU A 254 -2.05 13.15 -16.86
N TYR A 255 -2.52 11.94 -17.18
CA TYR A 255 -1.94 11.12 -18.24
C TYR A 255 -1.94 11.84 -19.61
N GLU A 256 -3.08 12.44 -19.98
CA GLU A 256 -3.18 13.17 -21.24
C GLU A 256 -2.27 14.42 -21.26
N ALA A 257 -2.13 15.11 -20.14
CA ALA A 257 -1.23 16.26 -20.02
C ALA A 257 0.25 15.87 -20.20
N LEU A 258 0.69 14.82 -19.50
CA LEU A 258 2.05 14.28 -19.60
C LEU A 258 2.36 13.79 -21.02
N LYS A 259 1.43 13.05 -21.60
CA LYS A 259 1.55 12.54 -22.99
C LYS A 259 1.66 13.67 -24.00
N LYS A 260 0.83 14.72 -23.84
CA LYS A 260 0.87 15.90 -24.70
C LYS A 260 2.21 16.64 -24.64
N ALA A 261 2.82 16.69 -23.44
CA ALA A 261 4.13 17.28 -23.24
C ALA A 261 5.29 16.39 -23.73
N GLY A 262 5.03 15.13 -24.10
CA GLY A 262 6.06 14.18 -24.53
C GLY A 262 6.79 13.50 -23.36
N VAL A 263 6.30 13.63 -22.13
CA VAL A 263 6.87 12.96 -20.96
C VAL A 263 6.61 11.45 -21.04
N PRO A 264 7.63 10.59 -20.88
CA PRO A 264 7.43 9.14 -20.88
C PRO A 264 6.46 8.76 -19.76
N THR A 265 5.29 8.25 -20.11
CA THR A 265 4.24 7.95 -19.13
C THR A 265 3.54 6.62 -19.42
N LYS A 266 3.06 5.97 -18.37
CA LYS A 266 2.23 4.77 -18.44
C LYS A 266 1.06 4.90 -17.47
N PHE A 267 -0.14 4.69 -17.95
CA PHE A 267 -1.33 4.65 -17.11
C PHE A 267 -1.88 3.22 -17.01
N VAL A 268 -2.04 2.74 -15.79
CA VAL A 268 -2.58 1.42 -15.46
C VAL A 268 -3.94 1.58 -14.79
N ARG A 269 -4.99 1.28 -15.54
CA ARG A 269 -6.35 1.20 -15.00
C ARG A 269 -6.52 -0.14 -14.28
N VAL A 270 -6.82 -0.09 -12.99
CA VAL A 270 -7.02 -1.29 -12.19
C VAL A 270 -8.51 -1.61 -12.18
N LYS A 271 -8.88 -2.59 -13.01
CA LYS A 271 -10.27 -2.98 -13.24
C LYS A 271 -10.93 -3.49 -11.96
N ASN A 272 -12.18 -3.09 -11.73
CA ASN A 272 -13.00 -3.46 -10.58
C ASN A 272 -12.45 -3.04 -9.21
N ALA A 273 -11.46 -2.14 -9.16
CA ALA A 273 -10.79 -1.73 -7.95
C ALA A 273 -11.29 -0.39 -7.42
N ASP A 274 -11.35 -0.30 -6.08
CA ASP A 274 -11.59 0.95 -5.33
C ASP A 274 -10.29 1.77 -5.13
N HIS A 275 -10.35 2.80 -4.26
CA HIS A 275 -9.24 3.69 -3.92
C HIS A 275 -7.98 2.98 -3.41
N MET A 276 -8.05 1.77 -2.89
CA MET A 276 -6.87 1.02 -2.37
C MET A 276 -6.57 -0.22 -3.21
N TYR A 277 -6.99 -0.24 -4.47
CA TYR A 277 -6.94 -1.40 -5.36
C TYR A 277 -7.65 -2.64 -4.79
N ARG A 278 -8.65 -2.46 -3.91
CA ARG A 278 -9.44 -3.55 -3.37
C ARG A 278 -10.62 -3.83 -4.29
N PRO A 279 -11.09 -5.06 -4.36
CA PRO A 279 -12.29 -5.37 -5.13
C PRO A 279 -13.50 -4.65 -4.56
N THR A 280 -14.28 -4.00 -5.41
CA THR A 280 -15.52 -3.29 -5.01
C THR A 280 -16.65 -4.24 -4.64
N LYS A 281 -16.54 -5.51 -5.08
CA LYS A 281 -17.45 -6.59 -4.71
C LYS A 281 -16.63 -7.84 -4.43
N TRP A 282 -17.11 -8.69 -3.52
CA TRP A 282 -16.40 -9.90 -3.07
C TRP A 282 -16.17 -10.94 -4.19
N ASN A 283 -17.01 -10.94 -5.24
CA ASN A 283 -16.99 -11.89 -6.35
C ASN A 283 -16.37 -11.34 -7.63
N VAL A 284 -15.74 -10.18 -7.58
CA VAL A 284 -15.05 -9.59 -8.73
C VAL A 284 -13.56 -9.63 -8.53
N GLU A 285 -12.87 -10.05 -9.56
CA GLU A 285 -11.42 -10.04 -9.60
C GLU A 285 -10.92 -8.65 -9.95
N VAL A 286 -9.90 -8.21 -9.22
CA VAL A 286 -9.16 -6.98 -9.50
C VAL A 286 -8.02 -7.30 -10.47
N SER A 287 -7.90 -6.55 -11.53
CA SER A 287 -6.84 -6.75 -12.53
C SER A 287 -6.29 -5.40 -13.02
N PRO A 288 -4.96 -5.21 -12.94
CA PRO A 288 -3.98 -6.07 -12.29
C PRO A 288 -4.15 -6.14 -10.77
N THR A 289 -3.63 -7.19 -10.13
CA THR A 289 -3.67 -7.33 -8.68
C THR A 289 -2.75 -6.31 -7.98
N VAL A 290 -2.94 -6.11 -6.68
CA VAL A 290 -2.05 -5.24 -5.86
C VAL A 290 -0.59 -5.69 -5.97
N GLU A 291 -0.33 -6.99 -5.91
CA GLU A 291 1.02 -7.55 -6.07
C GLU A 291 1.62 -7.24 -7.43
N THR A 292 0.78 -7.26 -8.48
CA THR A 292 1.22 -6.90 -9.83
C THR A 292 1.49 -5.39 -9.94
N MET A 293 0.66 -4.55 -9.33
CA MET A 293 0.90 -3.10 -9.28
C MET A 293 2.21 -2.77 -8.54
N ASN A 294 2.43 -3.41 -7.39
CA ASN A 294 3.65 -3.25 -6.62
C ASN A 294 4.90 -3.68 -7.42
N ARG A 295 4.81 -4.79 -8.17
CA ARG A 295 5.88 -5.23 -9.08
C ARG A 295 6.12 -4.22 -10.20
N MET A 296 5.06 -3.70 -10.83
CA MET A 296 5.17 -2.69 -11.88
C MET A 296 5.84 -1.41 -11.36
N THR A 297 5.60 -1.04 -10.10
CA THR A 297 6.28 0.08 -9.43
C THR A 297 7.79 -0.16 -9.34
N VAL A 298 8.21 -1.33 -8.88
CA VAL A 298 9.64 -1.70 -8.80
C VAL A 298 10.27 -1.74 -10.20
N GLU A 299 9.62 -2.41 -11.17
CA GLU A 299 10.07 -2.50 -12.57
C GLU A 299 10.19 -1.10 -13.23
N TRP A 300 9.32 -0.15 -12.86
CA TRP A 300 9.40 1.24 -13.32
C TRP A 300 10.67 1.92 -12.83
N PHE A 301 10.97 1.78 -11.55
CA PHE A 301 12.19 2.34 -10.99
C PHE A 301 13.45 1.64 -11.53
N GLU A 302 13.44 0.31 -11.69
CA GLU A 302 14.54 -0.42 -12.34
C GLU A 302 14.80 0.08 -13.77
N LYS A 303 13.74 0.35 -14.51
CA LYS A 303 13.83 0.84 -15.89
C LYS A 303 14.48 2.22 -15.98
N TRP A 304 14.12 3.13 -15.09
CA TRP A 304 14.47 4.53 -15.24
C TRP A 304 15.64 4.98 -14.36
N LEU A 305 15.85 4.31 -13.22
CA LEU A 305 16.95 4.59 -12.32
C LEU A 305 18.08 3.56 -12.43
N GLY A 306 17.82 2.43 -13.08
CA GLY A 306 18.74 1.30 -13.14
C GLY A 306 18.56 0.33 -11.97
N LYS A 307 19.00 -0.90 -12.19
CA LYS A 307 19.00 -1.93 -11.16
C LYS A 307 20.15 -1.71 -10.18
N PRO A 308 19.90 -1.83 -8.84
CA PRO A 308 20.98 -1.81 -7.86
C PRO A 308 21.95 -2.97 -8.07
N GLU A 309 23.24 -2.70 -7.92
CA GLU A 309 24.27 -3.74 -8.00
C GLU A 309 24.52 -4.36 -6.61
N LEU A 310 24.27 -5.66 -6.49
CA LEU A 310 24.37 -6.38 -5.23
C LEU A 310 25.54 -7.36 -5.24
N ASP A 311 26.30 -7.39 -4.15
CA ASP A 311 27.28 -8.43 -3.86
C ASP A 311 26.67 -9.44 -2.87
N LEU A 312 26.00 -10.44 -3.42
CA LEU A 312 25.33 -11.47 -2.61
C LEU A 312 26.32 -12.33 -1.80
N THR A 313 27.63 -12.25 -2.07
CA THR A 313 28.65 -12.95 -1.26
C THR A 313 28.83 -12.32 0.13
N ARG A 314 28.44 -11.04 0.29
CA ARG A 314 28.43 -10.34 1.58
C ARG A 314 27.26 -10.73 2.48
N ILE A 315 26.27 -11.40 1.91
CA ILE A 315 25.15 -11.98 2.66
C ILE A 315 25.60 -13.37 3.09
N GLN A 316 25.54 -13.66 4.38
CA GLN A 316 25.90 -15.00 4.86
C GLN A 316 25.05 -16.05 4.13
N PRO A 317 25.69 -17.09 3.53
CA PRO A 317 24.93 -18.18 2.93
C PRO A 317 24.04 -18.76 4.03
N ARG A 318 22.77 -18.63 3.84
CA ARG A 318 21.82 -19.20 4.76
C ARG A 318 22.00 -20.70 4.74
N LYS A 319 22.21 -21.27 5.90
CA LYS A 319 21.83 -22.67 6.08
C LYS A 319 20.38 -22.71 5.61
N PRO A 320 20.05 -23.55 4.59
CA PRO A 320 18.67 -23.70 4.18
C PRO A 320 17.89 -23.81 5.47
N LYS A 321 16.91 -22.93 5.68
CA LYS A 321 15.97 -23.14 6.79
C LYS A 321 15.63 -24.60 6.61
N LYS A 322 16.14 -25.48 7.51
CA LYS A 322 15.71 -26.89 7.51
C LYS A 322 14.23 -26.74 7.29
N GLU A 323 13.72 -27.25 6.14
CA GLU A 323 12.28 -27.28 5.95
C GLU A 323 11.80 -27.80 7.28
N ARG A 324 11.23 -26.88 8.06
CA ARG A 324 10.71 -27.28 9.37
C ARG A 324 9.77 -28.36 8.96
N SER A 325 10.13 -29.60 9.29
CA SER A 325 9.26 -30.74 9.01
C SER A 325 7.90 -30.22 9.38
N GLN A 326 7.04 -30.01 8.36
CA GLN A 326 5.72 -29.46 8.60
C GLN A 326 5.13 -30.45 9.57
N GLY A 327 5.16 -30.13 10.88
CA GLY A 327 4.73 -31.03 11.92
C GLY A 327 3.30 -31.45 11.64
N LYS A 328 2.77 -32.36 12.39
CA LYS A 328 1.44 -32.90 12.20
C LYS A 328 0.43 -31.75 11.98
N LYS A 329 -0.31 -31.84 10.88
CA LYS A 329 -1.38 -30.89 10.56
C LYS A 329 -2.47 -31.05 11.63
N ILE A 330 -2.75 -29.97 12.35
CA ILE A 330 -3.77 -29.96 13.39
C ILE A 330 -4.98 -29.20 12.84
N ALA A 331 -6.08 -29.92 12.69
CA ALA A 331 -7.33 -29.32 12.26
C ALA A 331 -8.10 -28.80 13.47
N PHE A 332 -8.45 -27.53 13.45
CA PHE A 332 -9.34 -26.90 14.42
C PHE A 332 -10.68 -26.59 13.74
N SER A 333 -11.77 -26.80 14.45
CA SER A 333 -13.05 -26.21 14.08
C SER A 333 -13.47 -25.25 15.17
N TYR A 334 -13.83 -24.04 14.80
CA TYR A 334 -14.43 -23.10 15.73
C TYR A 334 -15.83 -22.75 15.27
N ARG A 335 -16.68 -22.54 16.25
CA ARG A 335 -18.05 -22.08 16.04
C ARG A 335 -18.13 -20.64 16.55
N LEU A 336 -18.39 -19.70 15.65
CA LEU A 336 -18.70 -18.33 15.99
C LEU A 336 -20.21 -18.15 15.92
N THR A 337 -20.81 -17.77 17.03
CA THR A 337 -22.22 -17.42 17.11
C THR A 337 -22.31 -15.93 17.40
N PHE A 338 -22.99 -15.18 16.55
CA PHE A 338 -23.28 -13.77 16.80
C PHE A 338 -24.73 -13.46 16.42
N GLU A 339 -25.26 -12.49 17.13
CA GLU A 339 -26.58 -11.95 16.85
C GLU A 339 -26.48 -10.94 15.71
N LEU A 340 -27.26 -11.17 14.65
CA LEU A 340 -27.34 -10.22 13.54
C LEU A 340 -28.42 -9.19 13.86
N PRO A 341 -28.15 -7.90 13.68
CA PRO A 341 -29.17 -6.87 13.82
C PRO A 341 -30.34 -7.11 12.87
N ASP A 342 -31.54 -6.75 13.27
CA ASP A 342 -32.79 -6.95 12.52
C ASP A 342 -32.78 -6.34 11.10
N MET A 343 -31.87 -5.41 10.83
CA MET A 343 -31.75 -4.71 9.54
C MET A 343 -30.82 -5.40 8.53
N VAL A 344 -30.17 -6.51 8.90
CA VAL A 344 -29.28 -7.22 8.00
C VAL A 344 -30.09 -8.17 7.13
N THR A 345 -30.19 -7.87 5.85
CA THR A 345 -30.91 -8.67 4.86
C THR A 345 -29.97 -9.51 3.99
N GLU A 346 -30.48 -10.59 3.45
CA GLU A 346 -29.74 -11.51 2.58
C GLU A 346 -29.10 -10.78 1.39
N GLY A 347 -27.83 -11.09 1.12
CA GLY A 347 -27.07 -10.50 0.02
C GLY A 347 -26.45 -9.12 0.27
N ASN A 348 -26.79 -8.45 1.37
CA ASN A 348 -26.29 -7.10 1.68
C ASN A 348 -25.05 -7.07 2.56
N CYS A 349 -24.70 -8.18 3.22
CA CYS A 349 -23.53 -8.24 4.11
C CYS A 349 -22.33 -8.96 3.50
N VAL A 350 -21.16 -8.43 3.75
CA VAL A 350 -19.86 -9.06 3.47
C VAL A 350 -19.15 -9.33 4.77
N GLY A 351 -18.88 -10.60 5.05
CA GLY A 351 -18.11 -11.00 6.22
C GLY A 351 -16.64 -11.25 5.88
N ARG A 352 -15.74 -10.82 6.75
CA ARG A 352 -14.31 -11.13 6.72
C ARG A 352 -13.87 -11.67 8.05
N PHE A 353 -12.94 -12.60 8.04
CA PHE A 353 -12.28 -13.06 9.24
C PHE A 353 -10.77 -13.04 9.08
N MET A 354 -10.07 -12.87 10.20
CA MET A 354 -8.65 -12.93 10.30
C MET A 354 -8.26 -13.59 11.62
N VAL A 355 -7.41 -14.60 11.54
CA VAL A 355 -6.83 -15.28 12.72
C VAL A 355 -5.40 -14.80 12.87
N LYS A 356 -5.06 -14.28 14.05
CA LYS A 356 -3.71 -13.82 14.37
C LYS A 356 -3.16 -14.54 15.60
N ALA A 357 -1.84 -14.72 15.62
CA ALA A 357 -1.08 -15.08 16.79
C ALA A 357 0.05 -14.06 16.97
N GLY A 358 -0.08 -13.18 17.94
CA GLY A 358 0.78 -12.00 18.06
C GLY A 358 0.69 -11.14 16.79
N ASN A 359 1.83 -10.79 16.21
CA ASN A 359 1.87 -10.03 14.95
C ASN A 359 1.70 -10.88 13.68
N ASN A 360 1.63 -12.21 13.81
CA ASN A 360 1.52 -13.11 12.66
C ASN A 360 0.05 -13.36 12.30
N ILE A 361 -0.31 -13.11 11.05
CA ILE A 361 -1.60 -13.52 10.50
C ILE A 361 -1.47 -15.01 10.11
N LEU A 362 -2.22 -15.88 10.80
CA LEU A 362 -2.23 -17.31 10.53
C LEU A 362 -3.20 -17.65 9.40
N GLN A 363 -4.35 -16.99 9.37
CA GLN A 363 -5.35 -17.17 8.34
C GLN A 363 -6.19 -15.91 8.16
N ARG A 364 -6.61 -15.65 6.93
CA ARG A 364 -7.62 -14.65 6.58
C ARG A 364 -8.53 -15.18 5.48
N GLY A 365 -9.75 -14.69 5.42
CA GLY A 365 -10.70 -15.09 4.39
C GLY A 365 -12.03 -14.37 4.50
N ASN A 366 -12.92 -14.69 3.59
CA ASN A 366 -14.28 -14.19 3.60
C ASN A 366 -15.19 -15.20 4.34
N ILE A 367 -16.18 -14.68 5.05
CA ILE A 367 -17.27 -15.47 5.60
C ILE A 367 -18.38 -15.48 4.55
N GLN A 368 -18.70 -16.64 4.02
CA GLN A 368 -19.94 -16.82 3.25
C GLN A 368 -21.09 -16.84 4.24
N ILE A 369 -22.04 -15.93 4.04
CA ILE A 369 -23.27 -15.88 4.80
C ILE A 369 -24.33 -16.45 3.86
N ASP A 370 -24.45 -17.77 3.86
CA ASP A 370 -25.27 -18.49 2.88
C ASP A 370 -26.77 -18.48 3.21
N ASP A 371 -27.15 -18.06 4.42
CA ASP A 371 -28.55 -17.99 4.86
C ASP A 371 -28.77 -16.93 5.92
N LEU A 372 -29.30 -15.77 5.49
CA LEU A 372 -29.74 -14.68 6.37
C LEU A 372 -31.27 -14.71 6.57
N SER A 373 -31.96 -15.75 6.10
CA SER A 373 -33.42 -15.81 6.07
C SER A 373 -34.06 -15.96 7.45
N SER A 374 -33.31 -16.29 8.50
CA SER A 374 -33.83 -16.40 9.86
C SER A 374 -33.30 -15.25 10.73
N ARG A 375 -34.21 -14.48 11.35
CA ARG A 375 -33.89 -13.53 12.40
C ARG A 375 -33.24 -14.23 13.59
N GLY A 376 -32.21 -13.63 14.21
CA GLY A 376 -31.63 -14.14 15.45
C GLY A 376 -30.17 -14.54 15.36
N MET A 377 -29.71 -15.36 16.29
CA MET A 377 -28.33 -15.81 16.38
C MET A 377 -27.91 -16.68 15.21
N LYS A 378 -26.88 -16.27 14.50
CA LYS A 378 -26.25 -17.04 13.42
C LYS A 378 -24.96 -17.68 13.89
N THR A 379 -24.83 -18.95 13.59
CA THR A 379 -23.66 -19.74 13.96
C THR A 379 -22.87 -20.10 12.71
N PHE A 380 -21.60 -19.69 12.66
CA PHE A 380 -20.69 -20.04 11.59
C PHE A 380 -19.68 -21.06 12.12
N ILE A 381 -19.56 -22.16 11.40
CA ILE A 381 -18.52 -23.15 11.69
C ILE A 381 -17.47 -23.02 10.58
N LYS A 382 -16.26 -22.63 10.97
CA LYS A 382 -15.09 -22.66 10.08
C LYS A 382 -14.10 -23.69 10.58
N LYS A 383 -13.63 -24.51 9.65
CA LYS A 383 -12.48 -25.38 9.89
C LYS A 383 -11.25 -24.64 9.38
N PHE A 384 -10.21 -24.59 10.17
CA PHE A 384 -8.91 -24.14 9.75
C PHE A 384 -7.84 -25.15 10.18
N GLU A 385 -6.80 -25.22 9.39
CA GLU A 385 -5.70 -26.13 9.60
C GLU A 385 -4.45 -25.27 9.87
N LEU A 386 -3.79 -25.54 10.97
CA LEU A 386 -2.50 -24.97 11.29
C LEU A 386 -1.47 -26.11 11.32
N TYR A 387 -0.28 -25.84 10.86
CA TYR A 387 0.82 -26.77 11.07
C TYR A 387 1.32 -26.64 12.51
N GLU A 388 1.72 -27.75 13.09
CA GLU A 388 2.32 -27.78 14.43
C GLU A 388 3.51 -26.81 14.53
N SER A 389 4.23 -26.61 13.40
CA SER A 389 5.32 -25.64 13.27
C SER A 389 4.89 -24.18 13.41
N ASP A 390 3.64 -23.84 13.10
CA ASP A 390 3.09 -22.48 13.24
C ASP A 390 2.71 -22.16 14.68
N LEU A 391 2.53 -23.20 15.48
CA LEU A 391 2.19 -23.12 16.90
C LEU A 391 3.42 -23.15 17.83
N ILE A 392 4.60 -23.56 17.29
CA ILE A 392 5.83 -23.71 18.06
C ILE A 392 6.65 -22.42 18.04
N GLY A 393 6.32 -21.50 18.92
CA GLY A 393 7.28 -20.57 19.50
C GLY A 393 7.59 -21.02 20.91
N LYS A 394 8.74 -21.67 21.12
CA LYS A 394 9.35 -21.99 22.43
C LYS A 394 8.35 -22.25 23.58
N ASN A 395 7.97 -23.49 23.79
CA ASN A 395 7.15 -23.98 24.91
C ASN A 395 5.64 -23.66 24.93
N ILE A 396 5.01 -23.34 23.79
CA ILE A 396 3.59 -22.92 23.76
C ILE A 396 2.67 -23.97 23.12
N MET A 397 3.05 -25.23 23.04
CA MET A 397 2.15 -26.26 22.47
C MET A 397 0.78 -26.39 23.17
N TRP A 398 0.58 -25.75 24.34
CA TRP A 398 -0.61 -25.94 25.15
C TRP A 398 -1.20 -24.66 25.76
N ASN A 399 -0.66 -23.48 25.45
CA ASN A 399 -1.21 -22.18 25.82
C ASN A 399 -1.18 -21.22 24.62
N PHE A 400 -1.72 -21.66 23.47
CA PHE A 400 -1.82 -20.81 22.30
C PHE A 400 -2.92 -19.76 22.55
N GLN A 401 -2.54 -18.50 22.45
CA GLN A 401 -3.45 -17.38 22.48
C GLN A 401 -3.46 -16.72 21.12
N GLY A 402 -4.63 -16.59 20.51
CA GLY A 402 -4.82 -15.91 19.23
C GLY A 402 -6.02 -14.98 19.26
N GLU A 403 -6.15 -14.19 18.24
CA GLU A 403 -7.24 -13.25 18.06
C GLU A 403 -7.95 -13.55 16.74
N ILE A 404 -9.28 -13.57 16.77
CA ILE A 404 -10.12 -13.69 15.60
C ILE A 404 -10.88 -12.38 15.41
N TYR A 405 -10.68 -11.74 14.28
CA TYR A 405 -11.38 -10.53 13.90
C TYR A 405 -12.45 -10.88 12.87
N VAL A 406 -13.68 -10.49 13.12
CA VAL A 406 -14.79 -10.62 12.16
C VAL A 406 -15.41 -9.25 11.97
N SER A 407 -15.55 -8.83 10.73
CA SER A 407 -16.27 -7.61 10.37
C SER A 407 -17.35 -7.93 9.35
N LEU A 408 -18.51 -7.35 9.54
CA LEU A 408 -19.64 -7.39 8.60
C LEU A 408 -19.91 -5.95 8.15
N PHE A 409 -20.07 -5.78 6.86
CA PHE A 409 -20.41 -4.50 6.26
C PHE A 409 -21.78 -4.62 5.59
N ASP A 410 -22.76 -3.87 6.09
CA ASP A 410 -24.06 -3.73 5.45
C ASP A 410 -23.98 -2.63 4.38
N LYS A 411 -24.11 -3.04 3.12
CA LYS A 411 -23.98 -2.15 1.97
C LYS A 411 -25.19 -1.21 1.80
N THR A 412 -26.37 -1.61 2.29
CA THR A 412 -27.58 -0.80 2.13
C THR A 412 -27.59 0.38 3.08
N SER A 413 -27.22 0.17 4.33
CA SER A 413 -27.15 1.21 5.34
C SER A 413 -25.77 1.86 5.45
N GLN A 414 -24.77 1.31 4.74
CA GLN A 414 -23.33 1.67 4.86
C GLN A 414 -22.79 1.57 6.29
N ILE A 415 -23.40 0.72 7.11
CA ILE A 415 -23.01 0.51 8.50
C ILE A 415 -22.08 -0.70 8.58
N MET A 416 -20.97 -0.54 9.30
CA MET A 416 -20.06 -1.62 9.64
C MET A 416 -20.45 -2.21 10.99
N TYR A 417 -20.60 -3.54 11.03
CA TYR A 417 -20.75 -4.29 12.27
C TYR A 417 -19.49 -5.10 12.50
N MET A 418 -18.89 -4.97 13.68
CA MET A 418 -17.76 -5.79 14.09
C MET A 418 -18.24 -6.76 15.15
N GLN A 419 -18.25 -8.05 14.87
CA GLN A 419 -18.67 -9.10 15.79
C GLN A 419 -20.13 -8.96 16.26
N GLY A 420 -21.01 -8.46 15.39
CA GLY A 420 -22.42 -8.24 15.70
C GLY A 420 -22.74 -6.94 16.45
N GLU A 421 -21.73 -6.10 16.73
CA GLU A 421 -21.95 -4.76 17.28
C GLU A 421 -21.83 -3.69 16.21
N LYS A 422 -22.68 -2.67 16.26
CA LYS A 422 -22.60 -1.52 15.37
C LYS A 422 -21.29 -0.79 15.62
N TYR A 423 -20.51 -0.59 14.56
CA TYR A 423 -19.26 0.18 14.64
C TYR A 423 -19.58 1.64 14.96
N ASP A 424 -18.97 2.18 16.01
CA ASP A 424 -18.97 3.60 16.29
C ASP A 424 -17.53 4.17 16.14
N SER A 425 -17.43 5.50 16.04
CA SER A 425 -16.13 6.18 15.85
C SER A 425 -15.13 5.99 16.98
N ASN A 426 -15.58 5.47 18.13
CA ASN A 426 -14.72 5.18 19.30
C ASN A 426 -14.24 3.73 19.31
N MET A 427 -14.79 2.85 18.46
CA MET A 427 -14.36 1.47 18.36
C MET A 427 -13.16 1.37 17.41
N VAL A 428 -12.09 0.77 17.89
CA VAL A 428 -10.93 0.40 17.05
C VAL A 428 -11.15 -0.99 16.46
N GLY A 429 -11.87 -1.84 17.17
CA GLY A 429 -12.20 -3.18 16.71
C GLY A 429 -12.89 -4.02 17.79
N VAL A 430 -13.51 -5.10 17.37
CA VAL A 430 -14.02 -6.16 18.24
C VAL A 430 -13.33 -7.46 17.83
N GLY A 431 -12.75 -8.16 18.76
CA GLY A 431 -12.08 -9.42 18.51
C GLY A 431 -12.42 -10.47 19.55
N TYR A 432 -12.17 -11.73 19.22
CA TYR A 432 -12.18 -12.80 20.21
C TYR A 432 -10.76 -13.24 20.49
N VAL A 433 -10.40 -13.27 21.77
CA VAL A 433 -9.18 -13.93 22.24
C VAL A 433 -9.53 -15.35 22.57
N PHE A 434 -8.82 -16.29 21.99
CA PHE A 434 -9.01 -17.70 22.33
C PHE A 434 -7.73 -18.29 22.93
N ARG A 435 -7.92 -19.20 23.86
CA ARG A 435 -6.84 -19.97 24.51
C ARG A 435 -7.11 -21.44 24.31
N ILE A 436 -6.11 -22.16 23.83
CA ILE A 436 -6.18 -23.62 23.70
C ILE A 436 -5.42 -24.21 24.89
N HIS A 437 -6.13 -25.03 25.69
CA HIS A 437 -5.57 -25.71 26.85
C HIS A 437 -4.99 -27.10 26.49
N LYS A 438 -4.22 -27.69 27.41
CA LYS A 438 -3.61 -29.03 27.24
C LYS A 438 -4.61 -30.14 26.93
N ASP A 439 -5.79 -30.04 27.52
CA ASP A 439 -6.90 -30.97 27.30
C ASP A 439 -7.68 -30.73 26.01
N LYS A 440 -7.18 -29.82 25.13
CA LYS A 440 -7.79 -29.38 23.86
C LYS A 440 -9.10 -28.59 24.03
N THR A 441 -9.42 -28.14 25.23
CA THR A 441 -10.51 -27.17 25.44
C THR A 441 -10.09 -25.81 24.92
N ILE A 442 -11.05 -25.00 24.48
CA ILE A 442 -10.84 -23.67 23.94
C ILE A 442 -11.69 -22.68 24.73
N ASP A 443 -11.04 -21.76 25.42
CA ASP A 443 -11.71 -20.60 26.00
C ASP A 443 -11.75 -19.48 24.98
N ILE A 444 -12.89 -18.84 24.83
CA ILE A 444 -13.09 -17.71 23.91
C ILE A 444 -13.62 -16.53 24.72
N GLU A 445 -12.89 -15.41 24.65
CA GLU A 445 -13.29 -14.16 25.32
C GLU A 445 -13.47 -13.06 24.26
N LYS A 446 -14.62 -12.39 24.28
CA LYS A 446 -14.88 -11.22 23.42
C LYS A 446 -14.14 -10.00 23.98
N LYS A 447 -13.39 -9.29 23.11
CA LYS A 447 -12.75 -8.02 23.44
C LYS A 447 -13.22 -6.91 22.50
N VAL A 448 -13.63 -5.79 23.11
CA VAL A 448 -13.95 -4.56 22.40
C VAL A 448 -12.78 -3.60 22.57
N TYR A 449 -12.12 -3.26 21.48
CA TYR A 449 -11.02 -2.30 21.47
C TYR A 449 -11.59 -0.90 21.21
N ARG A 450 -11.44 0.01 22.17
CA ARG A 450 -11.87 1.40 22.07
C ARG A 450 -10.66 2.31 22.00
N LYS A 451 -10.80 3.45 21.34
CA LYS A 451 -9.79 4.52 21.42
C LYS A 451 -9.68 4.96 22.89
N LYS A 452 -8.44 5.10 23.36
CA LYS A 452 -8.16 5.72 24.67
C LYS A 452 -8.37 7.21 24.58
#